data_135b70c527bc41b2847fc789fd78beae
#
_entry.id   135b70c527bc41b2847fc789fd78beae
#
_cell.length_a   1.000
_cell.length_b   1.000
_cell.length_c   1.000
_cell.angle_alpha   90.00
_cell.angle_beta   90.00
_cell.angle_gamma   90.00
#
_symmetry.space_group_name_H-M   'P 1'
#
loop_
_entity.id
_entity.type
_entity.pdbx_description
1 polymer ?
#
loop_
_entity_poly.entity_id
_entity_poly.type
_entity_poly.pdbx_seq_one_letter_code
_entity_poly.pdbx_strand_id
1 'polypeptide(L)'
;MIIVNVLGPLMITSDGHTFRGSRTPKKGRALLAYLALAGHPVSRERLADLLWPYQAQNQARHSLRNCLLEVRKRLGPARAALGSSFETCWLEAETDLQHLQRLAEGGRLGELQEATRLIRGELLDGLEITSEPWLEWLGRERDRVAGILGPLLTKYSELASAAGLHDEAIAAAHRLIRLNNLNEDAHRRLMQILAAAGQRSVALQQFKDLAKLLKEELGVTPDAVSVALRDEIRRDSGSEVEDERPTSAPVAPPPALRPVRVVSADLTSDDPLTVRLERLVAEIRSWKSGIARLTRPLIDETEKAMAAAALDRRRLAEYLQTLGDPPRMSEPVAA
;
A
#
# COMPACT_ATOMS: atom_id res chain seq x y z
N MET A 1 23.28 4.51 -19.02
CA MET A 1 22.68 5.17 -17.81
C MET A 1 21.82 4.14 -17.08
N ILE A 2 21.94 4.03 -15.75
CA ILE A 2 21.11 3.13 -14.96
C ILE A 2 19.85 3.87 -14.50
N ILE A 3 18.69 3.25 -14.70
CA ILE A 3 17.42 3.70 -14.15
C ILE A 3 16.96 2.66 -13.11
N VAL A 4 16.70 3.13 -11.89
CA VAL A 4 16.22 2.30 -10.78
C VAL A 4 14.78 2.68 -10.49
N ASN A 5 13.87 1.79 -10.85
CA ASN A 5 12.46 1.97 -10.60
C ASN A 5 12.15 1.46 -9.18
N VAL A 6 11.72 2.36 -8.31
CA VAL A 6 11.42 2.10 -6.89
C VAL A 6 9.94 2.25 -6.54
N LEU A 7 9.15 2.91 -7.39
CA LEU A 7 7.70 3.13 -7.18
C LEU A 7 6.89 1.88 -7.57
N GLY A 8 7.05 0.81 -6.82
CA GLY A 8 6.53 -0.53 -7.02
C GLY A 8 7.61 -1.58 -6.80
N PRO A 9 7.47 -2.78 -7.36
CA PRO A 9 8.52 -3.80 -7.32
C PRO A 9 9.82 -3.25 -7.93
N LEU A 10 10.95 -3.47 -7.21
CA LEU A 10 12.26 -2.99 -7.66
C LEU A 10 12.62 -3.52 -9.04
N MET A 11 12.83 -2.62 -10.00
CA MET A 11 13.32 -2.94 -11.33
C MET A 11 14.51 -2.04 -11.66
N ILE A 12 15.54 -2.61 -12.28
CA ILE A 12 16.75 -1.89 -12.69
C ILE A 12 16.89 -2.07 -14.20
N THR A 13 17.01 -0.98 -14.92
CA THR A 13 17.23 -0.97 -16.36
C THR A 13 18.53 -0.25 -16.70
N SER A 14 19.29 -0.79 -17.64
CA SER A 14 20.45 -0.13 -18.22
C SER A 14 20.49 -0.40 -19.71
N ASP A 15 20.64 0.67 -20.50
CA ASP A 15 20.77 0.60 -21.96
C ASP A 15 19.74 -0.31 -22.65
N GLY A 16 18.45 -0.21 -22.21
CA GLY A 16 17.33 -0.97 -22.74
C GLY A 16 17.21 -2.42 -22.19
N HIS A 17 18.16 -2.88 -21.39
CA HIS A 17 18.12 -4.19 -20.73
C HIS A 17 17.54 -4.07 -19.34
N THR A 18 16.44 -4.78 -19.08
CA THR A 18 15.83 -4.82 -17.74
C THR A 18 16.46 -5.94 -16.92
N PHE A 19 17.15 -5.58 -15.87
CA PHE A 19 17.61 -6.52 -14.86
C PHE A 19 16.43 -6.82 -13.91
N ARG A 20 15.62 -7.82 -14.29
CA ARG A 20 14.62 -8.36 -13.36
C ARG A 20 15.37 -9.00 -12.21
N GLY A 21 15.31 -8.39 -11.03
CA GLY A 21 16.10 -8.73 -9.84
C GLY A 21 15.95 -10.15 -9.27
N SER A 22 15.23 -11.07 -9.97
CA SER A 22 14.98 -12.44 -9.49
C SER A 22 16.24 -13.27 -9.25
N ARG A 23 17.36 -12.95 -9.91
CA ARG A 23 18.65 -13.66 -9.72
C ARG A 23 19.61 -12.94 -8.76
N THR A 24 19.35 -11.68 -8.39
CA THR A 24 20.17 -10.94 -7.41
C THR A 24 19.68 -11.26 -6.00
N PRO A 25 20.58 -11.60 -5.05
CA PRO A 25 20.18 -11.86 -3.66
C PRO A 25 19.37 -10.69 -3.09
N LYS A 26 18.42 -10.98 -2.20
CA LYS A 26 17.53 -9.96 -1.60
C LYS A 26 18.33 -8.78 -1.02
N LYS A 27 19.42 -9.04 -0.27
CA LYS A 27 20.29 -7.98 0.29
C LYS A 27 21.03 -7.17 -0.77
N GLY A 28 21.38 -7.78 -1.91
CA GLY A 28 21.96 -7.05 -3.04
C GLY A 28 20.97 -6.08 -3.71
N ARG A 29 19.70 -6.49 -3.82
CA ARG A 29 18.61 -5.61 -4.29
C ARG A 29 18.35 -4.47 -3.31
N ALA A 30 18.32 -4.77 -2.01
CA ALA A 30 18.17 -3.77 -0.96
C ALA A 30 19.33 -2.76 -0.95
N LEU A 31 20.55 -3.21 -1.15
CA LEU A 31 21.73 -2.34 -1.30
C LEU A 31 21.57 -1.37 -2.47
N LEU A 32 21.18 -1.85 -3.65
CA LEU A 32 20.98 -1.01 -4.83
C LEU A 32 19.83 -0.01 -4.63
N ALA A 33 18.71 -0.45 -4.07
CA ALA A 33 17.57 0.42 -3.76
C ALA A 33 17.96 1.52 -2.77
N TYR A 34 18.66 1.15 -1.70
CA TYR A 34 19.13 2.11 -0.69
C TYR A 34 20.04 3.16 -1.30
N LEU A 35 21.07 2.75 -2.07
CA LEU A 35 22.02 3.66 -2.69
C LEU A 35 21.35 4.56 -3.75
N ALA A 36 20.39 4.03 -4.51
CA ALA A 36 19.65 4.83 -5.50
C ALA A 36 18.78 5.91 -4.83
N LEU A 37 18.12 5.58 -3.73
CA LEU A 37 17.26 6.53 -2.99
C LEU A 37 18.11 7.52 -2.18
N ALA A 38 19.29 7.12 -1.69
CA ALA A 38 20.22 8.01 -1.00
C ALA A 38 20.74 9.13 -1.92
N GLY A 39 21.08 8.81 -3.17
CA GLY A 39 21.58 9.78 -4.15
C GLY A 39 22.96 10.39 -3.82
N HIS A 40 23.64 9.91 -2.79
CA HIS A 40 24.95 10.37 -2.33
C HIS A 40 25.79 9.19 -1.81
N PRO A 41 27.14 9.36 -1.65
CA PRO A 41 27.98 8.34 -1.06
C PRO A 41 27.56 7.99 0.38
N VAL A 42 27.40 6.69 0.68
CA VAL A 42 27.00 6.15 1.98
C VAL A 42 28.14 5.37 2.59
N SER A 43 28.36 5.50 3.90
CA SER A 43 29.42 4.77 4.60
C SER A 43 29.19 3.26 4.56
N ARG A 44 30.28 2.51 4.41
CA ARG A 44 30.22 1.04 4.41
C ARG A 44 29.74 0.48 5.73
N GLU A 45 30.06 1.15 6.82
CA GLU A 45 29.61 0.78 8.16
C GLU A 45 28.09 0.86 8.25
N ARG A 46 27.49 1.99 7.86
CA ARG A 46 26.03 2.15 7.81
C ARG A 46 25.36 1.10 6.93
N LEU A 47 25.93 0.77 5.77
CA LEU A 47 25.39 -0.28 4.89
C LEU A 47 25.52 -1.67 5.50
N ALA A 48 26.59 -1.95 6.23
CA ALA A 48 26.80 -3.22 6.93
C ALA A 48 25.80 -3.37 8.08
N ASP A 49 25.62 -2.34 8.89
CA ASP A 49 24.68 -2.32 10.02
C ASP A 49 23.21 -2.43 9.52
N LEU A 50 22.89 -1.74 8.43
CA LEU A 50 21.56 -1.80 7.81
C LEU A 50 21.20 -3.22 7.32
N LEU A 51 22.13 -3.91 6.67
CA LEU A 51 21.85 -5.16 5.98
C LEU A 51 22.24 -6.42 6.78
N TRP A 52 23.16 -6.29 7.74
CA TRP A 52 23.67 -7.40 8.58
C TRP A 52 23.78 -7.01 10.06
N PRO A 53 22.72 -6.48 10.70
CA PRO A 53 22.78 -5.94 12.07
C PRO A 53 23.16 -7.00 13.13
N TYR A 54 22.93 -8.29 12.82
CA TYR A 54 23.17 -9.38 13.76
C TYR A 54 24.53 -10.06 13.58
N GLN A 55 25.39 -9.54 12.69
CA GLN A 55 26.73 -10.06 12.48
C GLN A 55 27.77 -9.21 13.23
N ALA A 56 28.85 -9.83 13.68
CA ALA A 56 30.00 -9.10 14.20
C ALA A 56 30.53 -8.15 13.10
N GLN A 57 31.01 -6.96 13.47
CA GLN A 57 31.36 -5.87 12.56
C GLN A 57 32.29 -6.32 11.40
N ASN A 58 33.34 -7.12 11.70
CA ASN A 58 34.24 -7.65 10.67
C ASN A 58 33.52 -8.57 9.69
N GLN A 59 32.60 -9.40 10.18
CA GLN A 59 31.83 -10.33 9.36
C GLN A 59 30.80 -9.57 8.50
N ALA A 60 30.14 -8.54 9.05
CA ALA A 60 29.20 -7.68 8.31
C ALA A 60 29.92 -6.94 7.17
N ARG A 61 31.13 -6.41 7.43
CA ARG A 61 32.00 -5.77 6.41
C ARG A 61 32.40 -6.77 5.31
N HIS A 62 32.74 -8.01 5.68
CA HIS A 62 33.06 -9.07 4.71
C HIS A 62 31.82 -9.42 3.86
N SER A 63 30.65 -9.56 4.49
CA SER A 63 29.37 -9.82 3.82
C SER A 63 28.99 -8.71 2.83
N LEU A 64 29.19 -7.44 3.22
CA LEU A 64 28.99 -6.30 2.34
C LEU A 64 29.94 -6.34 1.13
N ARG A 65 31.22 -6.65 1.35
CA ARG A 65 32.22 -6.76 0.26
C ARG A 65 31.79 -7.83 -0.76
N ASN A 66 31.39 -8.99 -0.30
CA ASN A 66 30.92 -10.08 -1.16
C ASN A 66 29.64 -9.70 -1.89
N CYS A 67 28.70 -9.01 -1.21
CA CYS A 67 27.49 -8.50 -1.80
C CYS A 67 27.78 -7.51 -2.93
N LEU A 68 28.70 -6.55 -2.73
CA LEU A 68 29.13 -5.58 -3.75
C LEU A 68 29.74 -6.28 -4.97
N LEU A 69 30.57 -7.31 -4.77
CA LEU A 69 31.17 -8.08 -5.86
C LEU A 69 30.09 -8.82 -6.68
N GLU A 70 29.15 -9.47 -6.00
CA GLU A 70 28.07 -10.19 -6.66
C GLU A 70 27.13 -9.23 -7.43
N VAL A 71 26.78 -8.09 -6.83
CA VAL A 71 25.96 -7.06 -7.50
C VAL A 71 26.67 -6.52 -8.74
N ARG A 72 27.97 -6.18 -8.66
CA ARG A 72 28.74 -5.74 -9.83
C ARG A 72 28.78 -6.78 -10.94
N LYS A 73 28.94 -8.05 -10.59
CA LYS A 73 28.88 -9.14 -11.56
C LYS A 73 27.52 -9.19 -12.26
N ARG A 74 26.44 -8.96 -11.53
CA ARG A 74 25.06 -8.98 -12.08
C ARG A 74 24.74 -7.77 -12.92
N LEU A 75 25.27 -6.59 -12.55
CA LEU A 75 25.12 -5.37 -13.35
C LEU A 75 25.86 -5.44 -14.71
N GLY A 76 26.78 -6.37 -14.86
CA GLY A 76 27.49 -6.58 -16.14
C GLY A 76 28.16 -5.29 -16.67
N PRO A 77 27.80 -4.81 -17.88
CA PRO A 77 28.33 -3.58 -18.45
C PRO A 77 28.08 -2.34 -17.59
N ALA A 78 26.96 -2.29 -16.88
CA ALA A 78 26.55 -1.18 -16.02
C ALA A 78 27.27 -1.15 -14.65
N ARG A 79 28.20 -2.09 -14.40
CA ARG A 79 28.91 -2.23 -13.11
C ARG A 79 29.67 -0.95 -12.67
N ALA A 80 30.07 -0.11 -13.63
CA ALA A 80 30.82 1.12 -13.37
C ALA A 80 29.98 2.13 -12.56
N ALA A 81 28.65 2.10 -12.68
CA ALA A 81 27.77 2.97 -11.93
C ALA A 81 27.72 2.66 -10.42
N LEU A 82 28.10 1.43 -10.01
CA LEU A 82 28.24 1.09 -8.60
C LEU A 82 29.66 1.39 -8.13
N GLY A 83 29.89 2.63 -7.71
CA GLY A 83 31.16 3.10 -7.19
C GLY A 83 31.40 2.68 -5.73
N SER A 84 32.66 2.60 -5.33
CA SER A 84 33.02 2.44 -3.92
C SER A 84 34.45 2.91 -3.66
N SER A 85 34.67 3.52 -2.51
CA SER A 85 35.96 3.86 -1.92
C SER A 85 36.30 2.91 -0.75
N PHE A 86 37.33 3.25 -0.01
CA PHE A 86 37.67 2.56 1.24
C PHE A 86 36.54 2.70 2.29
N GLU A 87 35.91 3.88 2.36
CA GLU A 87 34.92 4.23 3.40
C GLU A 87 33.49 4.23 2.91
N THR A 88 33.24 4.50 1.64
CA THR A 88 31.88 4.74 1.11
C THR A 88 31.55 3.90 -0.11
N CYS A 89 30.25 3.79 -0.38
CA CYS A 89 29.68 3.25 -1.62
C CYS A 89 28.61 4.19 -2.16
N TRP A 90 28.44 4.24 -3.48
CA TRP A 90 27.40 5.04 -4.15
C TRP A 90 26.93 4.37 -5.42
N LEU A 91 25.77 4.77 -5.90
CA LEU A 91 25.21 4.32 -7.17
C LEU A 91 24.89 5.53 -8.04
N GLU A 92 25.49 5.62 -9.21
CA GLU A 92 25.17 6.61 -10.25
C GLU A 92 23.97 6.10 -11.06
N ALA A 93 22.78 6.46 -10.60
CA ALA A 93 21.53 6.04 -11.19
C ALA A 93 20.47 7.12 -11.07
N GLU A 94 19.54 7.15 -11.99
CA GLU A 94 18.32 7.93 -11.89
C GLU A 94 17.19 7.05 -11.36
N THR A 95 16.29 7.61 -10.52
CA THR A 95 15.12 6.89 -10.03
C THR A 95 13.84 7.39 -10.69
N ASP A 96 12.85 6.51 -10.82
CA ASP A 96 11.50 6.89 -11.25
C ASP A 96 10.86 7.91 -10.29
N LEU A 97 11.25 7.90 -9.00
CA LEU A 97 10.85 8.92 -8.03
C LEU A 97 11.39 10.32 -8.38
N GLN A 98 12.68 10.43 -8.75
CA GLN A 98 13.27 11.71 -9.18
C GLN A 98 12.62 12.21 -10.49
N HIS A 99 12.33 11.29 -11.41
CA HIS A 99 11.64 11.64 -12.65
C HIS A 99 10.21 12.14 -12.35
N LEU A 100 9.46 11.44 -11.49
CA LEU A 100 8.15 11.85 -11.02
C LEU A 100 8.18 13.25 -10.40
N GLN A 101 9.15 13.55 -9.55
CA GLN A 101 9.27 14.86 -8.93
C GLN A 101 9.48 16.00 -9.95
N ARG A 102 10.33 15.79 -10.95
CA ARG A 102 10.51 16.77 -12.04
C ARG A 102 9.23 17.00 -12.86
N LEU A 103 8.49 15.94 -13.17
CA LEU A 103 7.20 16.06 -13.85
C LEU A 103 6.16 16.80 -12.98
N ALA A 104 6.19 16.58 -11.67
CA ALA A 104 5.27 17.23 -10.73
C ALA A 104 5.51 18.74 -10.60
N GLU A 105 6.75 19.21 -10.76
CA GLU A 105 7.12 20.64 -10.72
C GLU A 105 6.42 21.44 -11.81
N GLY A 106 6.26 20.88 -13.01
CA GLY A 106 5.56 21.54 -14.12
C GLY A 106 4.06 21.73 -13.87
N GLY A 107 3.44 20.80 -13.17
CA GLY A 107 2.07 20.89 -12.66
C GLY A 107 0.97 20.91 -13.71
N ARG A 108 1.26 20.65 -14.98
CA ARG A 108 0.30 20.55 -16.08
C ARG A 108 -0.35 19.18 -16.08
N LEU A 109 -1.61 19.10 -16.54
CA LEU A 109 -2.37 17.84 -16.56
C LEU A 109 -1.61 16.70 -17.23
N GLY A 110 -1.01 16.91 -18.40
CA GLY A 110 -0.25 15.88 -19.11
C GLY A 110 1.01 15.41 -18.37
N GLU A 111 1.75 16.31 -17.74
CA GLU A 111 2.93 16.00 -16.93
C GLU A 111 2.55 15.20 -15.68
N LEU A 112 1.47 15.60 -15.00
CA LEU A 112 0.94 14.87 -13.85
C LEU A 112 0.38 13.49 -14.25
N GLN A 113 -0.23 13.37 -15.42
CA GLN A 113 -0.66 12.10 -15.97
C GLN A 113 0.53 11.16 -16.20
N GLU A 114 1.62 11.67 -16.80
CA GLU A 114 2.85 10.91 -16.99
C GLU A 114 3.47 10.49 -15.66
N ALA A 115 3.54 11.43 -14.70
CA ALA A 115 4.02 11.16 -13.34
C ALA A 115 3.22 10.03 -12.65
N THR A 116 1.88 10.03 -12.79
CA THR A 116 1.05 8.98 -12.17
C THR A 116 1.25 7.61 -12.80
N ARG A 117 1.68 7.52 -14.06
CA ARG A 117 2.01 6.25 -14.73
C ARG A 117 3.29 5.61 -14.16
N LEU A 118 4.19 6.40 -13.57
CA LEU A 118 5.37 5.89 -12.90
C LEU A 118 5.05 5.14 -11.61
N ILE A 119 3.90 5.43 -10.97
CA ILE A 119 3.46 4.80 -9.73
C ILE A 119 2.87 3.41 -10.04
N ARG A 120 3.66 2.35 -9.86
CA ARG A 120 3.28 0.97 -10.17
C ARG A 120 2.87 0.17 -8.92
N GLY A 121 3.11 0.70 -7.72
CA GLY A 121 2.82 0.06 -6.45
C GLY A 121 3.38 0.86 -5.29
N GLU A 122 3.47 0.22 -4.14
CA GLU A 122 4.12 0.76 -2.95
C GLU A 122 5.64 0.84 -3.15
N LEU A 123 6.31 1.77 -2.47
CA LEU A 123 7.76 1.89 -2.54
C LEU A 123 8.43 0.56 -2.21
N LEU A 124 9.24 0.04 -3.16
CA LEU A 124 9.99 -1.22 -3.04
C LEU A 124 9.10 -2.43 -2.69
N ASP A 125 7.92 -2.50 -3.31
CA ASP A 125 6.96 -3.57 -3.10
C ASP A 125 7.60 -4.97 -3.25
N GLY A 126 7.34 -5.86 -2.29
CA GLY A 126 7.89 -7.22 -2.26
C GLY A 126 9.40 -7.32 -2.00
N LEU A 127 10.08 -6.22 -1.63
CA LEU A 127 11.48 -6.25 -1.23
C LEU A 127 11.63 -6.38 0.29
N GLU A 128 11.37 -7.59 0.78
CA GLU A 128 11.49 -7.92 2.20
C GLU A 128 12.85 -8.53 2.52
N ILE A 129 13.54 -7.96 3.52
CA ILE A 129 14.72 -8.56 4.16
C ILE A 129 14.53 -8.58 5.67
N THR A 130 15.07 -9.64 6.30
CA THR A 130 15.01 -9.80 7.75
C THR A 130 16.09 -8.93 8.41
N SER A 131 15.78 -7.66 8.61
CA SER A 131 16.65 -6.68 9.26
C SER A 131 15.78 -5.57 9.81
N GLU A 132 15.78 -5.38 11.13
CA GLU A 132 15.02 -4.34 11.80
C GLU A 132 15.43 -2.93 11.32
N PRO A 133 16.72 -2.57 11.24
CA PRO A 133 17.14 -1.26 10.71
C PRO A 133 16.69 -1.00 9.27
N TRP A 134 16.60 -2.07 8.44
CA TRP A 134 16.04 -1.96 7.09
C TRP A 134 14.55 -1.65 7.10
N LEU A 135 13.78 -2.36 7.94
CA LEU A 135 12.32 -2.16 8.03
C LEU A 135 11.98 -0.76 8.55
N GLU A 136 12.71 -0.28 9.55
CA GLU A 136 12.57 1.09 10.06
C GLU A 136 12.92 2.14 8.98
N TRP A 137 14.01 1.93 8.24
CA TRP A 137 14.39 2.82 7.15
C TRP A 137 13.33 2.81 6.04
N LEU A 138 12.86 1.62 5.64
CA LEU A 138 11.86 1.47 4.59
C LEU A 138 10.53 2.14 4.99
N GLY A 139 10.11 2.01 6.25
CA GLY A 139 8.93 2.71 6.77
C GLY A 139 9.05 4.22 6.61
N ARG A 140 10.15 4.81 7.10
CA ARG A 140 10.42 6.26 6.95
C ARG A 140 10.46 6.72 5.50
N GLU A 141 11.04 5.91 4.60
CA GLU A 141 11.08 6.24 3.17
C GLU A 141 9.69 6.15 2.53
N ARG A 142 8.86 5.18 2.93
CA ARG A 142 7.46 5.08 2.49
C ARG A 142 6.65 6.30 2.91
N ASP A 143 6.79 6.73 4.16
CA ASP A 143 6.14 7.95 4.66
C ASP A 143 6.61 9.19 3.89
N ARG A 144 7.92 9.32 3.64
CA ARG A 144 8.48 10.41 2.84
C ARG A 144 7.92 10.42 1.42
N VAL A 145 7.85 9.27 0.77
CA VAL A 145 7.30 9.14 -0.59
C VAL A 145 5.80 9.39 -0.60
N ALA A 146 5.05 8.92 0.39
CA ALA A 146 3.63 9.22 0.54
C ALA A 146 3.38 10.74 0.65
N GLY A 147 4.24 11.46 1.38
CA GLY A 147 4.23 12.93 1.45
C GLY A 147 4.46 13.63 0.12
N ILE A 148 5.21 13.01 -0.82
CA ILE A 148 5.41 13.52 -2.18
C ILE A 148 4.22 13.17 -3.08
N LEU A 149 3.75 11.93 -3.00
CA LEU A 149 2.68 11.43 -3.86
C LEU A 149 1.31 12.03 -3.53
N GLY A 150 1.04 12.32 -2.24
CA GLY A 150 -0.24 12.85 -1.80
C GLY A 150 -0.64 14.14 -2.53
N PRO A 151 0.15 15.23 -2.45
CA PRO A 151 -0.13 16.47 -3.17
C PRO A 151 -0.24 16.31 -4.68
N LEU A 152 0.62 15.48 -5.29
CA LEU A 152 0.61 15.21 -6.72
C LEU A 152 -0.71 14.55 -7.15
N LEU A 153 -1.12 13.47 -6.47
CA LEU A 153 -2.35 12.74 -6.76
C LEU A 153 -3.60 13.60 -6.51
N THR A 154 -3.55 14.44 -5.46
CA THR A 154 -4.59 15.41 -5.17
C THR A 154 -4.78 16.37 -6.35
N LYS A 155 -3.72 17.05 -6.76
CA LYS A 155 -3.74 18.00 -7.87
C LYS A 155 -4.15 17.33 -9.19
N TYR A 156 -3.61 16.13 -9.45
CA TYR A 156 -3.95 15.38 -10.65
C TYR A 156 -5.44 15.01 -10.68
N SER A 157 -5.98 14.49 -9.56
CA SER A 157 -7.39 14.11 -9.48
C SER A 157 -8.35 15.31 -9.70
N GLU A 158 -7.97 16.51 -9.22
CA GLU A 158 -8.73 17.75 -9.45
C GLU A 158 -8.73 18.15 -10.93
N LEU A 159 -7.54 18.23 -11.53
CA LEU A 159 -7.40 18.65 -12.92
C LEU A 159 -8.02 17.63 -13.88
N ALA A 160 -7.88 16.34 -13.62
CA ALA A 160 -8.48 15.28 -14.41
C ALA A 160 -10.01 15.31 -14.31
N SER A 161 -10.58 15.50 -13.12
CA SER A 161 -12.03 15.66 -12.92
C SER A 161 -12.57 16.88 -13.65
N ALA A 162 -11.89 18.03 -13.54
CA ALA A 162 -12.27 19.27 -14.23
C ALA A 162 -12.18 19.14 -15.78
N ALA A 163 -11.28 18.28 -16.28
CA ALA A 163 -11.14 17.97 -17.70
C ALA A 163 -12.12 16.89 -18.20
N GLY A 164 -13.01 16.36 -17.33
CA GLY A 164 -13.94 15.30 -17.68
C GLY A 164 -13.30 13.90 -17.76
N LEU A 165 -12.03 13.73 -17.34
CA LEU A 165 -11.30 12.46 -17.29
C LEU A 165 -11.64 11.72 -15.99
N HIS A 166 -12.92 11.35 -15.83
CA HIS A 166 -13.45 10.84 -14.57
C HIS A 166 -12.78 9.54 -14.13
N ASP A 167 -12.52 8.60 -15.05
CA ASP A 167 -11.90 7.32 -14.71
C ASP A 167 -10.47 7.51 -14.16
N GLU A 168 -9.72 8.43 -14.74
CA GLU A 168 -8.36 8.76 -14.28
C GLU A 168 -8.37 9.47 -12.93
N ALA A 169 -9.33 10.40 -12.74
CA ALA A 169 -9.54 11.08 -11.47
C ALA A 169 -9.91 10.11 -10.35
N ILE A 170 -10.81 9.17 -10.61
CA ILE A 170 -11.19 8.08 -9.69
C ILE A 170 -9.98 7.20 -9.36
N ALA A 171 -9.20 6.82 -10.37
CA ALA A 171 -7.99 6.01 -10.16
C ALA A 171 -6.96 6.73 -9.27
N ALA A 172 -6.79 8.05 -9.45
CA ALA A 172 -5.90 8.86 -8.62
C ALA A 172 -6.42 8.98 -7.18
N ALA A 173 -7.72 9.19 -6.98
CA ALA A 173 -8.35 9.26 -5.66
C ALA A 173 -8.25 7.91 -4.91
N HIS A 174 -8.41 6.79 -5.58
CA HIS A 174 -8.16 5.47 -4.98
C HIS A 174 -6.69 5.28 -4.56
N ARG A 175 -5.72 5.84 -5.31
CA ARG A 175 -4.32 5.82 -4.91
C ARG A 175 -4.07 6.67 -3.67
N LEU A 176 -4.73 7.83 -3.53
CA LEU A 176 -4.68 8.64 -2.30
C LEU A 176 -5.16 7.85 -1.08
N ILE A 177 -6.28 7.15 -1.19
CA ILE A 177 -6.81 6.31 -0.12
C ILE A 177 -5.83 5.19 0.24
N ARG A 178 -5.14 4.59 -0.74
CA ARG A 178 -4.11 3.58 -0.46
C ARG A 178 -2.88 4.12 0.25
N LEU A 179 -2.52 5.40 0.08
CA LEU A 179 -1.42 6.02 0.84
C LEU A 179 -1.78 6.20 2.32
N ASN A 180 -3.03 6.56 2.61
CA ASN A 180 -3.55 6.66 3.96
C ASN A 180 -5.08 6.43 3.91
N ASN A 181 -5.48 5.23 4.28
CA ASN A 181 -6.87 4.80 4.24
C ASN A 181 -7.76 5.43 5.33
N LEU A 182 -7.16 6.06 6.35
CA LEU A 182 -7.87 6.77 7.40
C LEU A 182 -8.03 8.27 7.09
N ASN A 183 -7.49 8.75 5.97
CA ASN A 183 -7.61 10.15 5.57
C ASN A 183 -8.99 10.43 4.96
N GLU A 184 -9.88 11.06 5.74
CA GLU A 184 -11.23 11.42 5.30
C GLU A 184 -11.25 12.35 4.08
N ASP A 185 -10.25 13.25 3.92
CA ASP A 185 -10.14 14.12 2.74
C ASP A 185 -10.01 13.33 1.45
N ALA A 186 -9.22 12.25 1.46
CA ALA A 186 -9.06 11.38 0.30
C ALA A 186 -10.37 10.67 -0.08
N HIS A 187 -11.13 10.21 0.92
CA HIS A 187 -12.44 9.61 0.71
C HIS A 187 -13.48 10.64 0.21
N ARG A 188 -13.51 11.84 0.80
CA ARG A 188 -14.39 12.94 0.32
C ARG A 188 -14.12 13.29 -1.14
N ARG A 189 -12.83 13.38 -1.51
CA ARG A 189 -12.43 13.62 -2.90
C ARG A 189 -12.95 12.56 -3.84
N LEU A 190 -12.80 11.29 -3.48
CA LEU A 190 -13.36 10.19 -4.28
C LEU A 190 -14.88 10.29 -4.41
N MET A 191 -15.59 10.60 -3.32
CA MET A 191 -17.04 10.78 -3.34
C MET A 191 -17.47 11.93 -4.28
N GLN A 192 -16.76 13.05 -4.24
CA GLN A 192 -17.03 14.22 -5.12
C GLN A 192 -16.81 13.85 -6.60
N ILE A 193 -15.71 13.19 -6.92
CA ILE A 193 -15.40 12.77 -8.30
C ILE A 193 -16.43 11.77 -8.80
N LEU A 194 -16.83 10.79 -7.98
CA LEU A 194 -17.87 9.82 -8.31
C LEU A 194 -19.22 10.49 -8.54
N ALA A 195 -19.59 11.46 -7.71
CA ALA A 195 -20.82 12.22 -7.87
C ALA A 195 -20.81 13.05 -9.18
N ALA A 196 -19.68 13.72 -9.49
CA ALA A 196 -19.50 14.46 -10.74
C ALA A 196 -19.52 13.56 -11.98
N ALA A 197 -19.08 12.30 -11.84
CA ALA A 197 -19.17 11.28 -12.89
C ALA A 197 -20.57 10.63 -13.00
N GLY A 198 -21.59 11.12 -12.26
CA GLY A 198 -22.93 10.53 -12.24
C GLY A 198 -23.05 9.23 -11.44
N GLN A 199 -21.98 8.77 -10.76
CA GLN A 199 -21.93 7.52 -9.99
C GLN A 199 -22.32 7.74 -8.52
N ARG A 200 -23.45 8.43 -8.27
CA ARG A 200 -23.89 8.83 -6.92
C ARG A 200 -24.05 7.66 -5.95
N SER A 201 -24.60 6.54 -6.42
CA SER A 201 -24.77 5.33 -5.57
C SER A 201 -23.43 4.79 -5.06
N VAL A 202 -22.38 4.82 -5.91
CA VAL A 202 -21.02 4.40 -5.56
C VAL A 202 -20.40 5.38 -4.56
N ALA A 203 -20.64 6.71 -4.76
CA ALA A 203 -20.18 7.73 -3.81
C ALA A 203 -20.79 7.52 -2.42
N LEU A 204 -22.10 7.23 -2.33
CA LEU A 204 -22.75 6.93 -1.05
C LEU A 204 -22.27 5.62 -0.41
N GLN A 205 -21.91 4.62 -1.23
CA GLN A 205 -21.29 3.39 -0.71
C GLN A 205 -19.90 3.69 -0.14
N GLN A 206 -19.10 4.54 -0.81
CA GLN A 206 -17.78 4.96 -0.33
C GLN A 206 -17.85 5.63 1.07
N PHE A 207 -18.88 6.41 1.34
CA PHE A 207 -19.11 6.97 2.69
C PHE A 207 -19.38 5.87 3.73
N LYS A 208 -20.16 4.83 3.38
CA LYS A 208 -20.44 3.72 4.31
C LYS A 208 -19.16 2.95 4.62
N ASP A 209 -18.32 2.73 3.60
CA ASP A 209 -17.05 2.02 3.75
C ASP A 209 -16.08 2.82 4.63
N LEU A 210 -16.01 4.15 4.45
CA LEU A 210 -15.27 5.05 5.34
C LEU A 210 -15.78 4.98 6.78
N ALA A 211 -17.09 5.09 6.99
CA ALA A 211 -17.68 5.06 8.34
C ALA A 211 -17.41 3.74 9.06
N LYS A 212 -17.45 2.62 8.32
CA LYS A 212 -17.10 1.31 8.84
C LYS A 212 -15.62 1.25 9.22
N LEU A 213 -14.73 1.69 8.35
CA LEU A 213 -13.29 1.70 8.56
C LEU A 213 -12.90 2.52 9.79
N LEU A 214 -13.40 3.77 9.91
CA LEU A 214 -13.11 4.64 11.05
C LEU A 214 -13.61 4.05 12.37
N LYS A 215 -14.76 3.38 12.36
CA LYS A 215 -15.29 2.70 13.53
C LYS A 215 -14.46 1.49 13.95
N GLU A 216 -13.99 0.69 12.97
CA GLU A 216 -13.20 -0.53 13.23
C GLU A 216 -11.78 -0.20 13.69
N GLU A 217 -11.10 0.78 13.05
CA GLU A 217 -9.70 1.10 13.33
C GLU A 217 -9.51 2.10 14.47
N LEU A 218 -10.38 3.10 14.59
CA LEU A 218 -10.23 4.21 15.53
C LEU A 218 -11.37 4.32 16.56
N GLY A 219 -12.48 3.60 16.38
CA GLY A 219 -13.66 3.69 17.24
C GLY A 219 -14.42 5.03 17.09
N VAL A 220 -14.18 5.80 16.02
CA VAL A 220 -14.80 7.12 15.78
C VAL A 220 -15.82 7.09 14.65
N THR A 221 -16.64 8.13 14.55
CA THR A 221 -17.54 8.38 13.42
C THR A 221 -16.92 9.38 12.46
N PRO A 222 -17.32 9.38 11.16
CA PRO A 222 -16.89 10.39 10.19
C PRO A 222 -17.12 11.82 10.67
N ASP A 223 -16.24 12.73 10.23
CA ASP A 223 -16.33 14.14 10.56
C ASP A 223 -17.59 14.82 9.96
N ALA A 224 -17.90 16.03 10.46
CA ALA A 224 -19.07 16.78 10.03
C ALA A 224 -19.04 17.14 8.54
N VAL A 225 -17.84 17.32 7.96
CA VAL A 225 -17.67 17.68 6.54
C VAL A 225 -17.99 16.46 5.66
N SER A 226 -17.53 15.27 6.05
CA SER A 226 -17.85 14.01 5.37
C SER A 226 -19.35 13.69 5.41
N VAL A 227 -19.99 13.94 6.56
CA VAL A 227 -21.44 13.76 6.73
C VAL A 227 -22.21 14.75 5.85
N ALA A 228 -21.81 16.05 5.84
CA ALA A 228 -22.45 17.07 5.02
C ALA A 228 -22.38 16.74 3.51
N LEU A 229 -21.20 16.30 3.03
CA LEU A 229 -21.01 15.87 1.64
C LEU A 229 -21.94 14.69 1.27
N ARG A 230 -22.03 13.67 2.15
CA ARG A 230 -22.99 12.56 1.95
C ARG A 230 -24.43 13.06 1.78
N ASP A 231 -24.85 14.01 2.64
CA ASP A 231 -26.22 14.53 2.62
C ASP A 231 -26.49 15.40 1.39
N GLU A 232 -25.48 16.12 0.90
CA GLU A 232 -25.50 16.85 -0.36
C GLU A 232 -25.70 15.89 -1.54
N ILE A 233 -24.86 14.87 -1.69
CA ILE A 233 -24.96 13.85 -2.75
C ILE A 233 -26.33 13.15 -2.71
N ARG A 234 -26.91 12.94 -1.52
CA ARG A 234 -28.21 12.31 -1.34
C ARG A 234 -29.35 13.21 -1.77
N ARG A 235 -29.29 14.53 -1.48
CA ARG A 235 -30.33 15.51 -1.89
C ARG A 235 -30.40 15.69 -3.39
N ASP A 236 -29.26 15.73 -4.05
CA ASP A 236 -29.18 15.85 -5.51
C ASP A 236 -29.79 14.62 -6.21
N SER A 237 -29.82 13.46 -5.55
CA SER A 237 -30.53 12.27 -6.04
C SER A 237 -32.04 12.40 -6.00
N GLY A 238 -32.61 13.29 -5.18
CA GLY A 238 -34.05 13.52 -5.05
C GLY A 238 -34.61 14.54 -6.04
N SER A 239 -33.75 15.44 -6.53
CA SER A 239 -34.18 16.52 -7.45
C SER A 239 -34.40 16.05 -8.90
N GLU A 240 -33.76 14.96 -9.32
CA GLU A 240 -33.94 14.42 -10.67
C GLU A 240 -35.22 13.58 -10.84
N VAL A 241 -35.92 13.24 -9.75
CA VAL A 241 -37.14 12.43 -9.78
C VAL A 241 -38.41 13.32 -9.76
N GLU A 242 -38.30 14.63 -9.43
CA GLU A 242 -39.48 15.52 -9.34
C GLU A 242 -39.80 16.31 -10.61
N ASP A 243 -38.91 16.34 -11.63
CA ASP A 243 -39.16 17.14 -12.83
C ASP A 243 -39.74 16.36 -14.04
N GLU A 244 -40.01 15.04 -13.86
CA GLU A 244 -40.80 14.26 -14.82
C GLU A 244 -42.12 13.79 -14.20
N ARG A 245 -43.01 14.70 -13.81
CA ARG A 245 -44.44 14.43 -13.82
C ARG A 245 -45.03 14.83 -15.18
N PRO A 246 -45.27 13.90 -16.09
CA PRO A 246 -46.06 14.19 -17.25
C PRO A 246 -47.50 14.42 -16.76
N THR A 247 -48.02 15.59 -17.07
CA THR A 247 -49.46 15.90 -17.02
C THR A 247 -50.21 14.76 -17.66
N SER A 248 -50.99 14.04 -16.87
CA SER A 248 -51.81 12.91 -17.30
C SER A 248 -52.88 13.30 -18.29
N ALA A 249 -52.70 12.95 -19.56
CA ALA A 249 -53.80 12.61 -20.44
C ALA A 249 -53.97 11.07 -20.38
N PRO A 250 -55.20 10.53 -20.38
CA PRO A 250 -55.43 9.08 -20.30
C PRO A 250 -55.01 8.42 -21.62
N VAL A 251 -53.85 7.77 -21.61
CA VAL A 251 -53.40 6.94 -22.72
C VAL A 251 -53.93 5.53 -22.48
N ALA A 252 -54.60 5.01 -23.52
CA ALA A 252 -55.12 3.63 -23.57
C ALA A 252 -54.03 2.60 -23.23
N PRO A 253 -54.37 1.44 -22.60
CA PRO A 253 -53.40 0.46 -22.18
C PRO A 253 -52.62 -0.05 -23.39
N PRO A 254 -51.27 -0.18 -23.30
CA PRO A 254 -50.46 -0.75 -24.35
C PRO A 254 -50.81 -2.22 -24.54
N PRO A 255 -50.69 -2.75 -25.78
CA PRO A 255 -50.92 -4.16 -26.04
C PRO A 255 -49.94 -5.01 -25.25
N ALA A 256 -50.43 -6.08 -24.67
CA ALA A 256 -49.68 -7.03 -23.84
C ALA A 256 -48.37 -7.43 -24.54
N LEU A 257 -47.22 -7.03 -23.92
CA LEU A 257 -45.93 -7.53 -24.31
C LEU A 257 -45.87 -9.04 -24.19
N ARG A 258 -45.71 -9.73 -25.30
CA ARG A 258 -45.40 -11.16 -25.30
C ARG A 258 -44.15 -11.36 -24.42
N PRO A 259 -44.15 -12.38 -23.55
CA PRO A 259 -43.00 -12.69 -22.74
C PRO A 259 -41.79 -12.92 -23.67
N VAL A 260 -40.73 -12.09 -23.50
CA VAL A 260 -39.45 -12.38 -24.10
C VAL A 260 -39.01 -13.71 -23.52
N ARG A 261 -38.98 -14.71 -24.37
CA ARG A 261 -38.40 -16.01 -24.03
C ARG A 261 -36.94 -15.75 -23.72
N VAL A 262 -36.59 -15.73 -22.43
CA VAL A 262 -35.20 -15.85 -22.00
C VAL A 262 -34.73 -17.18 -22.57
N VAL A 263 -33.98 -17.14 -23.64
CA VAL A 263 -33.23 -18.30 -24.09
C VAL A 263 -32.22 -18.53 -23.01
N SER A 264 -32.49 -19.45 -22.11
CA SER A 264 -31.48 -20.05 -21.27
C SER A 264 -30.47 -20.63 -22.24
N ALA A 265 -29.35 -19.96 -22.40
CA ALA A 265 -28.19 -20.57 -23.02
C ALA A 265 -27.85 -21.74 -22.11
N ASP A 266 -28.18 -22.95 -22.56
CA ASP A 266 -27.63 -24.17 -22.02
C ASP A 266 -26.13 -24.09 -22.25
N LEU A 267 -25.41 -23.60 -21.23
CA LEU A 267 -23.97 -23.72 -21.14
C LEU A 267 -23.69 -25.22 -21.04
N THR A 268 -23.46 -25.84 -22.17
CA THR A 268 -23.00 -27.21 -22.22
C THR A 268 -21.66 -27.27 -21.49
N SER A 269 -21.45 -28.33 -20.75
CA SER A 269 -20.25 -28.58 -19.87
C SER A 269 -18.92 -28.52 -20.63
N ASP A 270 -18.92 -28.33 -21.94
CA ASP A 270 -17.74 -28.34 -22.82
C ASP A 270 -17.31 -26.94 -23.31
N ASP A 271 -17.90 -25.84 -22.78
CA ASP A 271 -17.43 -24.48 -23.12
C ASP A 271 -16.03 -24.26 -22.50
N PRO A 272 -15.02 -23.90 -23.32
CA PRO A 272 -13.66 -23.62 -22.85
C PRO A 272 -13.56 -22.61 -21.70
N LEU A 273 -14.52 -21.68 -21.62
CA LEU A 273 -14.60 -20.69 -20.53
C LEU A 273 -15.09 -21.31 -19.23
N THR A 274 -16.09 -22.21 -19.29
CA THR A 274 -16.64 -22.91 -18.13
C THR A 274 -15.59 -23.83 -17.50
N VAL A 275 -14.88 -24.60 -18.31
CA VAL A 275 -13.77 -25.47 -17.87
C VAL A 275 -12.64 -24.65 -17.26
N ARG A 276 -12.35 -23.46 -17.81
CA ARG A 276 -11.31 -22.58 -17.28
C ARG A 276 -11.68 -21.94 -15.94
N LEU A 277 -12.97 -21.58 -15.78
CA LEU A 277 -13.51 -21.06 -14.52
C LEU A 277 -13.53 -22.14 -13.43
N GLU A 278 -13.95 -23.36 -13.72
CA GLU A 278 -13.92 -24.47 -12.76
C GLU A 278 -12.50 -24.80 -12.32
N ARG A 279 -11.52 -24.74 -13.22
CA ARG A 279 -10.10 -24.93 -12.90
C ARG A 279 -9.58 -23.85 -11.97
N LEU A 280 -9.90 -22.57 -12.24
CA LEU A 280 -9.55 -21.45 -11.36
C LEU A 280 -10.18 -21.56 -9.98
N VAL A 281 -11.46 -21.96 -9.89
CA VAL A 281 -12.14 -22.18 -8.61
C VAL A 281 -11.51 -23.33 -7.84
N ALA A 282 -11.11 -24.40 -8.50
CA ALA A 282 -10.39 -25.51 -7.88
C ALA A 282 -9.01 -25.10 -7.36
N GLU A 283 -8.27 -24.30 -8.13
CA GLU A 283 -6.98 -23.73 -7.70
C GLU A 283 -7.13 -22.84 -6.46
N ILE A 284 -8.09 -21.92 -6.46
CA ILE A 284 -8.38 -21.03 -5.31
C ILE A 284 -8.74 -21.84 -4.07
N ARG A 285 -9.55 -22.90 -4.19
CA ARG A 285 -9.88 -23.80 -3.05
C ARG A 285 -8.63 -24.53 -2.53
N SER A 286 -7.76 -24.98 -3.42
CA SER A 286 -6.50 -25.63 -3.07
C SER A 286 -5.56 -24.66 -2.33
N TRP A 287 -5.43 -23.42 -2.81
CA TRP A 287 -4.65 -22.37 -2.15
C TRP A 287 -5.19 -22.02 -0.76
N LYS A 288 -6.52 -21.86 -0.63
CA LYS A 288 -7.16 -21.60 0.66
C LYS A 288 -6.89 -22.71 1.68
N SER A 289 -6.95 -23.97 1.24
CA SER A 289 -6.64 -25.14 2.09
C SER A 289 -5.14 -25.26 2.42
N GLY A 290 -4.27 -24.81 1.52
CA GLY A 290 -2.82 -24.73 1.73
C GLY A 290 -2.44 -23.67 2.77
N ILE A 291 -2.99 -22.48 2.66
CA ILE A 291 -2.79 -21.38 3.61
C ILE A 291 -3.29 -21.79 5.00
N ALA A 292 -4.49 -22.37 5.11
CA ALA A 292 -5.05 -22.81 6.40
C ALA A 292 -4.18 -23.90 7.07
N ARG A 293 -3.53 -24.76 6.31
CA ARG A 293 -2.58 -25.77 6.86
C ARG A 293 -1.27 -25.17 7.34
N LEU A 294 -0.79 -24.08 6.70
CA LEU A 294 0.46 -23.42 7.08
C LEU A 294 0.28 -22.45 8.26
N THR A 295 -0.90 -21.82 8.37
CA THR A 295 -1.16 -20.83 9.42
C THR A 295 -1.63 -21.46 10.73
N ARG A 296 -2.29 -22.63 10.70
CA ARG A 296 -2.81 -23.28 11.90
C ARG A 296 -1.75 -23.58 12.97
N PRO A 297 -0.55 -24.14 12.63
CA PRO A 297 0.49 -24.38 13.63
C PRO A 297 1.03 -23.07 14.24
N LEU A 298 1.11 -21.99 13.45
CA LEU A 298 1.57 -20.67 13.93
C LEU A 298 0.56 -20.04 14.90
N ILE A 299 -0.74 -20.18 14.61
CA ILE A 299 -1.82 -19.71 15.51
C ILE A 299 -1.79 -20.50 16.82
N ASP A 300 -1.68 -21.84 16.75
CA ASP A 300 -1.61 -22.70 17.93
C ASP A 300 -0.37 -22.40 18.79
N GLU A 301 0.75 -22.06 18.16
CA GLU A 301 2.00 -21.69 18.86
C GLU A 301 1.90 -20.30 19.52
N THR A 302 1.28 -19.33 18.85
CA THR A 302 1.05 -18.00 19.42
C THR A 302 0.05 -18.03 20.58
N GLU A 303 -1.03 -18.83 20.48
CA GLU A 303 -1.98 -19.01 21.57
C GLU A 303 -1.33 -19.67 22.79
N LYS A 304 -0.46 -20.68 22.61
CA LYS A 304 0.32 -21.28 23.69
C LYS A 304 1.28 -20.29 24.35
N ALA A 305 1.98 -19.48 23.54
CA ALA A 305 2.88 -18.46 24.06
C ALA A 305 2.15 -17.37 24.84
N MET A 306 0.96 -16.95 24.38
CA MET A 306 0.11 -15.99 25.10
C MET A 306 -0.43 -16.57 26.40
N ALA A 307 -0.83 -17.84 26.43
CA ALA A 307 -1.29 -18.52 27.63
C ALA A 307 -0.15 -18.65 28.68
N ALA A 308 1.07 -18.97 28.24
CA ALA A 308 2.25 -19.04 29.11
C ALA A 308 2.59 -17.66 29.71
N ALA A 309 2.57 -16.61 28.89
CA ALA A 309 2.81 -15.23 29.36
C ALA A 309 1.74 -14.73 30.35
N ALA A 310 0.48 -15.14 30.16
CA ALA A 310 -0.60 -14.83 31.10
C ALA A 310 -0.40 -15.54 32.45
N LEU A 311 0.09 -16.78 32.43
CA LEU A 311 0.40 -17.55 33.64
C LEU A 311 1.55 -16.92 34.44
N ASP A 312 2.60 -16.46 33.72
CA ASP A 312 3.75 -15.79 34.37
C ASP A 312 3.37 -14.45 34.99
N ARG A 313 2.49 -13.67 34.33
CA ARG A 313 1.93 -12.44 34.91
C ARG A 313 1.14 -12.70 36.20
N ARG A 314 0.38 -13.80 36.22
CA ARG A 314 -0.40 -14.17 37.40
C ARG A 314 0.50 -14.57 38.58
N ARG A 315 1.55 -15.35 38.32
CA ARG A 315 2.58 -15.71 39.32
C ARG A 315 3.32 -14.49 39.85
N LEU A 316 3.68 -13.55 38.98
CA LEU A 316 4.32 -12.29 39.39
C LEU A 316 3.40 -11.45 40.27
N ALA A 317 2.10 -11.36 39.94
CA ALA A 317 1.12 -10.67 40.76
C ALA A 317 0.92 -11.32 42.15
N GLU A 318 0.88 -12.65 42.19
CA GLU A 318 0.82 -13.41 43.45
C GLU A 318 2.09 -13.22 44.31
N TYR A 319 3.27 -13.22 43.66
CA TYR A 319 4.54 -12.94 44.36
C TYR A 319 4.61 -11.52 44.89
N LEU A 320 4.15 -10.52 44.15
CA LEU A 320 4.07 -9.13 44.64
C LEU A 320 3.06 -8.95 45.79
N GLN A 321 1.98 -9.72 45.82
CA GLN A 321 1.05 -9.73 46.94
C GLN A 321 1.64 -10.42 48.20
N THR A 322 2.53 -11.41 48.04
CA THR A 322 3.22 -12.07 49.17
C THR A 322 4.36 -11.25 49.73
N LEU A 323 4.89 -10.27 49.02
CA LEU A 323 5.92 -9.34 49.48
C LEU A 323 5.39 -8.24 50.39
N GLY A 324 4.10 -8.24 50.70
CA GLY A 324 3.43 -7.53 51.82
C GLY A 324 3.98 -6.16 52.17
N ASP A 325 3.13 -5.25 52.52
CA ASP A 325 3.39 -3.85 52.94
C ASP A 325 4.79 -3.61 53.58
N PRO A 326 5.51 -2.54 53.19
CA PRO A 326 6.75 -2.16 53.87
C PRO A 326 6.49 -1.89 55.34
N PRO A 327 7.38 -2.32 56.26
CA PRO A 327 7.21 -2.11 57.69
C PRO A 327 7.09 -0.61 57.96
N ARG A 328 6.01 -0.23 58.61
CA ARG A 328 5.82 1.15 59.07
C ARG A 328 7.03 1.52 59.93
N MET A 329 7.82 2.47 59.44
CA MET A 329 8.87 3.09 60.21
C MET A 329 8.23 3.72 61.46
N SER A 330 8.52 3.19 62.63
CA SER A 330 8.17 3.77 63.90
C SER A 330 8.78 5.16 64.02
N GLU A 331 7.96 6.15 64.34
CA GLU A 331 8.38 7.51 64.63
C GLU A 331 9.48 7.51 65.70
N PRO A 332 10.50 8.38 65.59
CA PRO A 332 11.47 8.56 66.68
C PRO A 332 10.79 9.26 67.84
N VAL A 333 10.83 8.61 69.04
CA VAL A 333 10.47 9.21 70.33
C VAL A 333 11.45 10.33 70.62
N ALA A 334 10.92 11.56 70.73
CA ALA A 334 11.66 12.74 71.21
C ALA A 334 12.05 12.54 72.70
N ALA A 335 13.34 12.71 72.97
CA ALA A 335 13.86 13.05 74.30
C ALA A 335 14.99 14.07 74.11
#